data_11e1f9a75d4141413c6ea96400c6df5d
#
_entry.id   11e1f9a75d4141413c6ea96400c6df5d
#
_cell.length_a   1.000
_cell.length_b   1.000
_cell.length_c   1.000
_cell.angle_alpha   90.00
_cell.angle_beta   90.00
_cell.angle_gamma   90.00
#
_symmetry.space_group_name_H-M   'P 1'
#
loop_
_entity.id
_entity.type
_entity.pdbx_description
1 polymer ?
#
loop_
_entity_poly.entity_id
_entity_poly.type
_entity_poly.pdbx_seq_one_letter_code
_entity_poly.pdbx_strand_id
1 'polypeptide(L)'
;MTLFKIYLFLYLFGFLVPQKTTHPVLDNIALPVTIAHQGGNKEYPDQSMLAFDNSVSLGIQILELDVHRTMDGILVIHHDASIDRLTNKTGMIKEMTWDELQDVDGAYNWTIDGESYPYRGKEVYIISLAQLIEKYPDKVYDIEIKQMDPPIETDLCTMLRKYDLATDQVIVASFYDDIINQFHNICPEVAISLSVNKGTKLYILSRVGLERLLPINSVIAQLPLQFPSPIGKLRLDKRYINAFSKGDRQVWVWTVDDSSKMKEVLDMGVHGILTDRPDVLMSVTQ
;
A
#
# COMPACT_ATOMS: atom_id res chain seq x y z
N MET A 1 -42.36 15.42 -3.07
CA MET A 1 -41.07 16.12 -2.82
C MET A 1 -40.31 16.19 -4.14
N THR A 2 -39.86 17.38 -4.59
CA THR A 2 -39.15 17.50 -5.87
C THR A 2 -37.74 16.91 -5.78
N LEU A 3 -37.18 16.42 -6.88
CA LEU A 3 -35.81 15.88 -6.96
C LEU A 3 -34.80 16.85 -6.35
N PHE A 4 -34.98 18.16 -6.56
CA PHE A 4 -34.10 19.18 -5.97
C PHE A 4 -34.15 19.20 -4.44
N LYS A 5 -35.34 19.04 -3.82
CA LYS A 5 -35.43 18.97 -2.34
C LYS A 5 -34.77 17.73 -1.77
N ILE A 6 -34.88 16.59 -2.48
CA ILE A 6 -34.20 15.35 -2.09
C ILE A 6 -32.70 15.55 -2.16
N TYR A 7 -32.16 16.09 -3.26
CA TYR A 7 -30.75 16.37 -3.42
C TYR A 7 -30.22 17.31 -2.32
N LEU A 8 -30.93 18.44 -2.10
CA LEU A 8 -30.56 19.41 -1.07
C LEU A 8 -30.55 18.78 0.33
N PHE A 9 -31.54 17.96 0.64
CA PHE A 9 -31.57 17.20 1.91
C PHE A 9 -30.39 16.27 2.04
N LEU A 10 -30.07 15.45 1.03
CA LEU A 10 -28.95 14.55 1.03
C LEU A 10 -27.61 15.30 1.13
N TYR A 11 -27.47 16.41 0.42
CA TYR A 11 -26.29 17.28 0.49
C TYR A 11 -26.08 17.82 1.90
N LEU A 12 -27.10 18.38 2.53
CA LEU A 12 -27.04 18.89 3.90
C LEU A 12 -26.84 17.77 4.92
N PHE A 13 -27.51 16.64 4.74
CA PHE A 13 -27.36 15.46 5.60
C PHE A 13 -25.92 14.94 5.58
N GLY A 14 -25.23 15.00 4.45
CA GLY A 14 -23.83 14.59 4.33
C GLY A 14 -22.88 15.29 5.31
N PHE A 15 -23.20 16.51 5.76
CA PHE A 15 -22.41 17.19 6.79
C PHE A 15 -22.55 16.58 8.19
N LEU A 16 -23.56 15.74 8.41
CA LEU A 16 -23.76 15.03 9.68
C LEU A 16 -23.07 13.67 9.72
N VAL A 17 -22.54 13.19 8.58
CA VAL A 17 -21.84 11.91 8.49
C VAL A 17 -20.43 12.09 9.05
N PRO A 18 -20.03 11.33 10.09
CA PRO A 18 -18.69 11.42 10.65
C PRO A 18 -17.62 11.05 9.60
N GLN A 19 -16.53 11.80 9.58
CA GLN A 19 -15.39 11.54 8.72
C GLN A 19 -14.12 11.50 9.58
N LYS A 20 -13.33 10.45 9.45
CA LYS A 20 -11.97 10.44 10.04
C LYS A 20 -11.10 11.36 9.17
N THR A 21 -10.43 12.31 9.78
CA THR A 21 -9.68 13.35 9.06
C THR A 21 -8.18 13.29 9.33
N THR A 22 -7.75 12.62 10.41
CA THR A 22 -6.34 12.57 10.79
C THR A 22 -5.98 11.23 11.46
N HIS A 23 -4.70 10.90 11.46
CA HIS A 23 -4.11 9.76 12.15
C HIS A 23 -2.63 10.08 12.46
N PRO A 24 -2.07 9.64 13.60
CA PRO A 24 -0.69 9.96 13.98
C PRO A 24 0.37 9.58 12.95
N VAL A 25 0.15 8.53 12.14
CA VAL A 25 1.07 8.14 11.06
C VAL A 25 1.37 9.28 10.08
N LEU A 26 0.43 10.22 9.89
CA LEU A 26 0.63 11.36 9.00
C LEU A 26 1.61 12.41 9.56
N ASP A 27 1.84 12.41 10.87
CA ASP A 27 2.80 13.32 11.53
C ASP A 27 4.25 12.89 11.28
N ASN A 28 4.47 11.62 10.90
CA ASN A 28 5.79 11.03 10.64
C ASN A 28 6.22 11.10 9.17
N ILE A 29 5.41 11.70 8.30
CA ILE A 29 5.68 11.77 6.85
C ILE A 29 5.57 13.20 6.35
N ALA A 30 6.48 13.60 5.46
CA ALA A 30 6.50 14.92 4.85
C ALA A 30 5.95 14.88 3.42
N LEU A 31 5.30 15.96 2.97
CA LEU A 31 4.82 16.08 1.60
C LEU A 31 5.91 16.65 0.67
N PRO A 32 6.03 16.15 -0.57
CA PRO A 32 5.34 14.97 -1.09
C PRO A 32 5.87 13.68 -0.48
N VAL A 33 4.98 12.72 -0.24
CA VAL A 33 5.35 11.42 0.35
C VAL A 33 6.05 10.56 -0.69
N THR A 34 7.22 10.03 -0.34
CA THR A 34 8.01 9.13 -1.18
C THR A 34 7.89 7.70 -0.67
N ILE A 35 7.44 6.78 -1.55
CA ILE A 35 7.12 5.41 -1.18
C ILE A 35 7.78 4.44 -2.17
N ALA A 36 8.60 3.53 -1.66
CA ALA A 36 9.22 2.48 -2.48
C ALA A 36 8.28 1.28 -2.58
N HIS A 37 7.64 1.12 -3.73
CA HIS A 37 6.79 -0.02 -4.03
C HIS A 37 7.62 -1.29 -4.10
N GLN A 38 7.29 -2.28 -3.24
CA GLN A 38 8.06 -3.53 -3.09
C GLN A 38 9.56 -3.32 -2.83
N GLY A 39 9.91 -2.20 -2.18
CA GLY A 39 11.29 -1.80 -1.95
C GLY A 39 12.00 -1.17 -3.16
N GLY A 40 11.33 -1.00 -4.32
CA GLY A 40 11.94 -0.48 -5.55
C GLY A 40 12.35 -1.57 -6.53
N ASN A 41 11.37 -2.33 -7.01
CA ASN A 41 11.57 -3.60 -7.73
C ASN A 41 12.17 -3.46 -9.15
N LYS A 42 12.33 -2.25 -9.68
CA LYS A 42 13.06 -1.99 -10.93
C LYS A 42 14.53 -1.64 -10.74
N GLU A 43 15.00 -1.62 -9.51
CA GLU A 43 16.41 -1.40 -9.20
C GLU A 43 17.05 -2.65 -8.57
N TYR A 44 16.30 -3.30 -7.69
CA TYR A 44 16.71 -4.49 -6.94
C TYR A 44 15.60 -5.54 -6.91
N PRO A 45 15.94 -6.82 -6.58
CA PRO A 45 14.90 -7.85 -6.44
C PRO A 45 13.79 -7.42 -5.48
N ASP A 46 12.56 -7.46 -6.00
CA ASP A 46 11.37 -7.05 -5.26
C ASP A 46 11.26 -7.77 -3.91
N GLN A 47 10.77 -7.04 -2.89
CA GLN A 47 10.54 -7.57 -1.55
C GLN A 47 11.80 -8.10 -0.85
N SER A 48 13.00 -7.82 -1.38
CA SER A 48 14.27 -8.26 -0.79
C SER A 48 14.87 -7.22 0.17
N MET A 49 15.69 -7.67 1.09
CA MET A 49 16.44 -6.76 1.98
C MET A 49 17.31 -5.78 1.17
N LEU A 50 17.84 -6.21 0.02
CA LEU A 50 18.65 -5.34 -0.87
C LEU A 50 17.82 -4.16 -1.41
N ALA A 51 16.58 -4.41 -1.83
CA ALA A 51 15.69 -3.36 -2.31
C ALA A 51 15.35 -2.36 -1.19
N PHE A 52 15.04 -2.85 0.00
CA PHE A 52 14.77 -1.99 1.16
C PHE A 52 16.01 -1.21 1.61
N ASP A 53 17.20 -1.85 1.64
CA ASP A 53 18.46 -1.17 1.96
C ASP A 53 18.74 -0.01 1.00
N ASN A 54 18.55 -0.23 -0.29
CA ASN A 54 18.70 0.82 -1.31
C ASN A 54 17.72 1.97 -1.06
N SER A 55 16.44 1.68 -0.89
CA SER A 55 15.41 2.70 -0.67
C SER A 55 15.65 3.52 0.60
N VAL A 56 16.09 2.88 1.68
CA VAL A 56 16.49 3.57 2.92
C VAL A 56 17.70 4.47 2.67
N SER A 57 18.71 3.99 1.92
CA SER A 57 19.92 4.77 1.60
C SER A 57 19.62 6.01 0.76
N LEU A 58 18.61 5.94 -0.11
CA LEU A 58 18.12 7.05 -0.91
C LEU A 58 17.31 8.08 -0.10
N GLY A 59 16.89 7.74 1.11
CA GLY A 59 16.07 8.61 1.97
C GLY A 59 14.56 8.48 1.72
N ILE A 60 14.09 7.40 1.12
CA ILE A 60 12.65 7.11 0.97
C ILE A 60 11.96 7.10 2.35
N GLN A 61 10.80 7.72 2.42
CA GLN A 61 10.06 7.87 3.69
C GLN A 61 9.36 6.58 4.09
N ILE A 62 8.69 5.91 3.16
CA ILE A 62 7.83 4.75 3.40
C ILE A 62 8.31 3.54 2.60
N LEU A 63 8.45 2.41 3.27
CA LEU A 63 8.71 1.12 2.64
C LEU A 63 7.36 0.41 2.44
N GLU A 64 6.97 0.23 1.19
CA GLU A 64 5.79 -0.56 0.86
C GLU A 64 6.17 -2.02 0.62
N LEU A 65 5.32 -2.93 1.12
CA LEU A 65 5.54 -4.37 1.09
C LEU A 65 4.25 -5.18 1.17
N ASP A 66 4.32 -6.41 0.68
CA ASP A 66 3.21 -7.37 0.66
C ASP A 66 3.47 -8.50 1.66
N VAL A 67 2.44 -8.93 2.40
CA VAL A 67 2.61 -9.96 3.42
C VAL A 67 1.78 -11.21 3.15
N HIS A 68 2.44 -12.35 3.39
CA HIS A 68 1.85 -13.68 3.53
C HIS A 68 2.29 -14.33 4.85
N ARG A 69 1.70 -15.47 5.19
CA ARG A 69 2.06 -16.26 6.37
C ARG A 69 2.41 -17.68 5.97
N THR A 70 3.53 -18.18 6.48
CA THR A 70 3.96 -19.57 6.35
C THR A 70 3.03 -20.53 7.10
N MET A 71 3.17 -21.85 6.83
CA MET A 71 2.43 -22.90 7.50
C MET A 71 2.66 -22.89 9.03
N ASP A 72 3.87 -22.57 9.48
CA ASP A 72 4.27 -22.49 10.88
C ASP A 72 4.10 -21.10 11.52
N GLY A 73 3.42 -20.15 10.82
CA GLY A 73 2.92 -18.91 11.40
C GLY A 73 3.83 -17.69 11.28
N ILE A 74 4.90 -17.75 10.48
CA ILE A 74 5.79 -16.60 10.27
C ILE A 74 5.22 -15.68 9.18
N LEU A 75 5.12 -14.39 9.46
CA LEU A 75 4.78 -13.39 8.45
C LEU A 75 6.00 -13.11 7.59
N VAL A 76 5.88 -13.36 6.30
CA VAL A 76 6.95 -13.19 5.29
C VAL A 76 6.56 -12.12 4.28
N ILE A 77 7.57 -11.49 3.70
CA ILE A 77 7.41 -10.42 2.71
C ILE A 77 7.56 -11.04 1.32
N HIS A 78 6.46 -11.06 0.56
CA HIS A 78 6.42 -11.57 -0.81
C HIS A 78 5.12 -11.14 -1.50
N HIS A 79 5.20 -10.81 -2.80
CA HIS A 79 4.02 -10.34 -3.54
C HIS A 79 3.03 -11.46 -3.89
N ASP A 80 3.53 -12.54 -4.47
CA ASP A 80 2.71 -13.63 -4.96
C ASP A 80 2.39 -14.64 -3.83
N ALA A 81 1.28 -15.33 -3.91
CA ALA A 81 0.95 -16.41 -2.98
C ALA A 81 1.88 -17.63 -3.11
N SER A 82 2.51 -17.81 -4.29
CA SER A 82 3.52 -18.84 -4.56
C SER A 82 4.89 -18.20 -4.77
N ILE A 83 5.94 -19.00 -4.53
CA ILE A 83 7.33 -18.55 -4.73
C ILE A 83 7.83 -18.76 -6.17
N ASP A 84 6.99 -19.24 -7.07
CA ASP A 84 7.37 -19.79 -8.40
C ASP A 84 8.01 -18.73 -9.32
N ARG A 85 7.51 -17.51 -9.30
CA ARG A 85 7.91 -16.46 -10.26
C ARG A 85 9.36 -16.04 -10.08
N LEU A 86 9.78 -15.80 -8.84
CA LEU A 86 11.09 -15.20 -8.53
C LEU A 86 12.17 -16.19 -8.16
N THR A 87 11.79 -17.40 -7.72
CA THR A 87 12.70 -18.29 -7.04
C THR A 87 13.14 -19.49 -7.90
N ASN A 88 14.05 -20.28 -7.38
CA ASN A 88 14.50 -21.55 -7.95
C ASN A 88 13.68 -22.76 -7.50
N LYS A 89 12.62 -22.54 -6.71
CA LYS A 89 11.68 -23.57 -6.23
C LYS A 89 10.24 -23.19 -6.58
N THR A 90 9.32 -24.09 -6.31
CA THR A 90 7.87 -23.91 -6.49
C THR A 90 7.13 -24.27 -5.22
N GLY A 91 5.99 -23.62 -4.97
CA GLY A 91 5.11 -23.92 -3.85
C GLY A 91 4.35 -22.71 -3.34
N MET A 92 3.28 -22.99 -2.60
CA MET A 92 2.49 -21.96 -1.94
C MET A 92 3.10 -21.60 -0.60
N ILE A 93 3.32 -20.33 -0.31
CA ILE A 93 3.91 -19.84 0.95
C ILE A 93 3.16 -20.40 2.17
N LYS A 94 1.83 -20.41 2.14
CA LYS A 94 1.00 -20.92 3.23
C LYS A 94 1.14 -22.44 3.51
N GLU A 95 1.78 -23.18 2.60
CA GLU A 95 2.01 -24.62 2.69
C GLU A 95 3.48 -24.95 3.02
N MET A 96 4.34 -23.94 3.15
CA MET A 96 5.76 -24.07 3.46
C MET A 96 6.05 -23.55 4.86
N THR A 97 7.04 -24.16 5.51
CA THR A 97 7.60 -23.66 6.76
C THR A 97 8.60 -22.51 6.49
N TRP A 98 8.89 -21.75 7.53
CA TRP A 98 9.93 -20.72 7.45
C TRP A 98 11.30 -21.30 7.08
N ASP A 99 11.69 -22.43 7.66
CA ASP A 99 12.97 -23.08 7.37
C ASP A 99 13.06 -23.51 5.90
N GLU A 100 11.99 -24.02 5.30
CA GLU A 100 11.95 -24.36 3.88
C GLU A 100 12.12 -23.14 2.97
N LEU A 101 11.61 -21.97 3.38
CA LEU A 101 11.77 -20.72 2.64
C LEU A 101 13.20 -20.16 2.72
N GLN A 102 13.95 -20.46 3.79
CA GLN A 102 15.32 -20.00 3.92
C GLN A 102 16.29 -20.73 2.98
N ASP A 103 15.91 -21.90 2.45
CA ASP A 103 16.65 -22.64 1.44
C ASP A 103 16.37 -22.22 0.00
N VAL A 104 15.62 -21.11 -0.18
CA VAL A 104 15.17 -20.65 -1.49
C VAL A 104 16.01 -19.45 -1.94
N ASP A 105 16.52 -19.48 -3.17
CA ASP A 105 17.08 -18.28 -3.83
C ASP A 105 15.92 -17.38 -4.27
N GLY A 106 15.65 -16.34 -3.49
CA GLY A 106 14.52 -15.43 -3.66
C GLY A 106 14.63 -14.50 -4.88
N ALA A 107 15.79 -14.43 -5.52
CA ALA A 107 16.01 -13.59 -6.70
C ALA A 107 16.49 -14.38 -7.93
N TYR A 108 16.32 -15.70 -7.94
CA TYR A 108 16.83 -16.58 -8.98
C TYR A 108 16.35 -16.21 -10.39
N ASN A 109 15.08 -15.81 -10.52
CA ASN A 109 14.45 -15.43 -11.77
C ASN A 109 14.24 -13.91 -11.92
N TRP A 110 14.73 -13.11 -10.95
CA TRP A 110 14.59 -11.67 -11.05
C TRP A 110 15.44 -11.10 -12.20
N THR A 111 14.82 -10.24 -13.00
CA THR A 111 15.44 -9.64 -14.18
C THR A 111 14.73 -8.34 -14.54
N ILE A 112 15.47 -7.38 -15.10
CA ILE A 112 14.91 -6.13 -15.63
C ILE A 112 14.70 -6.25 -17.15
N ASP A 113 15.58 -6.94 -17.85
CA ASP A 113 15.63 -7.04 -19.32
C ASP A 113 15.06 -8.35 -19.87
N GLY A 114 14.73 -9.31 -19.00
CA GLY A 114 14.27 -10.65 -19.37
C GLY A 114 15.38 -11.59 -19.85
N GLU A 115 16.64 -11.15 -19.88
CA GLU A 115 17.78 -11.88 -20.42
C GLU A 115 18.87 -12.12 -19.36
N SER A 116 19.16 -11.11 -18.55
CA SER A 116 20.18 -11.20 -17.48
C SER A 116 19.55 -11.42 -16.11
N TYR A 117 20.21 -12.21 -15.30
CA TYR A 117 19.79 -12.58 -13.95
C TYR A 117 20.89 -12.26 -12.93
N PRO A 118 21.12 -10.98 -12.63
CA PRO A 118 22.31 -10.54 -11.89
C PRO A 118 22.38 -11.00 -10.44
N TYR A 119 21.25 -11.39 -9.86
CA TYR A 119 21.17 -11.84 -8.47
C TYR A 119 21.02 -13.35 -8.30
N ARG A 120 20.99 -14.12 -9.37
CA ARG A 120 20.93 -15.59 -9.34
C ARG A 120 22.14 -16.16 -8.60
N GLY A 121 21.87 -16.93 -7.54
CA GLY A 121 22.92 -17.53 -6.71
C GLY A 121 23.71 -16.53 -5.85
N LYS A 122 23.14 -15.36 -5.55
CA LYS A 122 23.74 -14.31 -4.72
C LYS A 122 23.23 -14.26 -3.27
N GLU A 123 22.62 -15.34 -2.79
CA GLU A 123 22.11 -15.43 -1.42
C GLU A 123 21.07 -14.36 -1.08
N VAL A 124 20.19 -14.08 -2.04
CA VAL A 124 19.03 -13.21 -1.81
C VAL A 124 17.87 -14.07 -1.31
N TYR A 125 17.57 -13.98 -0.03
CA TYR A 125 16.55 -14.81 0.61
C TYR A 125 15.22 -14.08 0.70
N ILE A 126 14.12 -14.87 0.82
CA ILE A 126 12.84 -14.35 1.27
C ILE A 126 12.99 -13.94 2.74
N ILE A 127 12.53 -12.74 3.09
CA ILE A 127 12.69 -12.20 4.44
C ILE A 127 11.36 -12.22 5.21
N SER A 128 11.44 -12.32 6.54
CA SER A 128 10.29 -12.13 7.40
C SER A 128 10.02 -10.64 7.64
N LEU A 129 8.76 -10.31 7.94
CA LEU A 129 8.40 -8.95 8.36
C LEU A 129 9.16 -8.52 9.61
N ALA A 130 9.39 -9.46 10.55
CA ALA A 130 10.17 -9.21 11.76
C ALA A 130 11.60 -8.76 11.44
N GLN A 131 12.29 -9.44 10.51
CA GLN A 131 13.66 -9.08 10.11
C GLN A 131 13.74 -7.65 9.53
N LEU A 132 12.76 -7.24 8.74
CA LEU A 132 12.73 -5.89 8.19
C LEU A 132 12.48 -4.84 9.28
N ILE A 133 11.52 -5.08 10.16
CA ILE A 133 11.20 -4.17 11.28
C ILE A 133 12.41 -4.04 12.24
N GLU A 134 13.05 -5.15 12.59
CA GLU A 134 14.21 -5.14 13.48
C GLU A 134 15.40 -4.38 12.87
N LYS A 135 15.55 -4.42 11.55
CA LYS A 135 16.60 -3.66 10.85
C LYS A 135 16.29 -2.17 10.74
N TYR A 136 15.02 -1.80 10.58
CA TYR A 136 14.59 -0.43 10.35
C TYR A 136 13.43 -0.01 11.28
N PRO A 137 13.62 -0.04 12.61
CA PRO A 137 12.55 0.17 13.60
C PRO A 137 11.89 1.56 13.52
N ASP A 138 12.59 2.56 12.96
CA ASP A 138 12.11 3.95 12.88
C ASP A 138 11.43 4.27 11.52
N LYS A 139 11.26 3.28 10.63
CA LYS A 139 10.62 3.50 9.33
C LYS A 139 9.11 3.42 9.40
N VAL A 140 8.46 4.17 8.52
CA VAL A 140 7.04 4.00 8.25
C VAL A 140 6.87 2.89 7.21
N TYR A 141 5.91 2.01 7.44
CA TYR A 141 5.60 0.87 6.58
C TYR A 141 4.20 1.00 5.99
N ASP A 142 4.09 0.67 4.72
CA ASP A 142 2.82 0.47 4.01
C ASP A 142 2.69 -1.02 3.69
N ILE A 143 1.80 -1.70 4.39
CA ILE A 143 1.72 -3.18 4.38
C ILE A 143 0.44 -3.62 3.68
N GLU A 144 0.57 -4.28 2.53
CA GLU A 144 -0.57 -4.90 1.87
C GLU A 144 -0.77 -6.35 2.36
N ILE A 145 -1.97 -6.65 2.88
CA ILE A 145 -2.38 -8.02 3.18
C ILE A 145 -2.84 -8.70 1.89
N LYS A 146 -2.05 -9.67 1.40
CA LYS A 146 -2.34 -10.45 0.18
C LYS A 146 -3.07 -11.75 0.46
N GLN A 147 -2.85 -12.36 1.62
CA GLN A 147 -3.39 -13.67 1.95
C GLN A 147 -4.81 -13.57 2.49
N MET A 148 -5.73 -14.30 1.84
CA MET A 148 -7.13 -14.41 2.28
C MET A 148 -7.40 -15.64 3.15
N ASP A 149 -6.76 -16.77 2.82
CA ASP A 149 -7.01 -18.06 3.45
C ASP A 149 -5.70 -18.84 3.64
N PRO A 150 -5.40 -19.23 4.89
CA PRO A 150 -6.05 -18.78 6.14
C PRO A 150 -5.85 -17.27 6.39
N PRO A 151 -6.77 -16.61 7.10
CA PRO A 151 -6.67 -15.18 7.41
C PRO A 151 -5.47 -14.88 8.31
N ILE A 152 -4.85 -13.72 8.13
CA ILE A 152 -3.62 -13.32 8.83
C ILE A 152 -3.72 -11.98 9.57
N GLU A 153 -4.89 -11.36 9.59
CA GLU A 153 -5.12 -10.02 10.16
C GLU A 153 -4.80 -9.97 11.66
N THR A 154 -5.12 -11.06 12.39
CA THR A 154 -4.82 -11.16 13.82
C THR A 154 -3.32 -11.30 14.07
N ASP A 155 -2.63 -12.09 13.24
CA ASP A 155 -1.17 -12.30 13.36
C ASP A 155 -0.44 -10.99 13.08
N LEU A 156 -0.84 -10.27 12.01
CA LEU A 156 -0.26 -8.97 11.69
C LEU A 156 -0.50 -7.96 12.82
N CYS A 157 -1.73 -7.80 13.28
CA CYS A 157 -2.03 -6.87 14.38
C CYS A 157 -1.23 -7.19 15.65
N THR A 158 -1.11 -8.47 15.99
CA THR A 158 -0.32 -8.93 17.15
C THR A 158 1.15 -8.55 17.00
N MET A 159 1.72 -8.73 15.80
CA MET A 159 3.09 -8.34 15.52
C MET A 159 3.28 -6.82 15.60
N LEU A 160 2.40 -6.02 15.00
CA LEU A 160 2.49 -4.55 15.04
C LEU A 160 2.45 -4.01 16.47
N ARG A 161 1.60 -4.57 17.32
CA ARG A 161 1.55 -4.23 18.75
C ARG A 161 2.82 -4.65 19.50
N LYS A 162 3.36 -5.83 19.19
CA LYS A 162 4.60 -6.35 19.81
C LYS A 162 5.80 -5.42 19.55
N TYR A 163 5.89 -4.85 18.36
CA TYR A 163 6.98 -3.95 17.95
C TYR A 163 6.65 -2.45 18.18
N ASP A 164 5.50 -2.14 18.79
CA ASP A 164 5.04 -0.76 19.10
C ASP A 164 4.86 0.14 17.85
N LEU A 165 4.51 -0.47 16.71
CA LEU A 165 4.35 0.22 15.42
C LEU A 165 2.90 0.61 15.10
N ALA A 166 1.95 0.05 15.84
CA ALA A 166 0.54 0.08 15.46
C ALA A 166 -0.07 1.49 15.40
N THR A 167 0.48 2.45 16.14
CA THR A 167 -0.15 3.76 16.33
C THR A 167 0.23 4.77 15.26
N ASP A 168 1.50 4.81 14.84
CA ASP A 168 2.03 5.94 14.05
C ASP A 168 3.06 5.60 12.99
N GLN A 169 3.38 4.31 12.82
CA GLN A 169 4.39 3.87 11.86
C GLN A 169 3.87 2.92 10.77
N VAL A 170 2.59 2.54 10.80
CA VAL A 170 2.07 1.57 9.83
C VAL A 170 0.76 2.04 9.21
N ILE A 171 0.68 1.83 7.90
CA ILE A 171 -0.54 1.86 7.11
C ILE A 171 -0.79 0.44 6.61
N VAL A 172 -2.04 -0.03 6.69
CA VAL A 172 -2.42 -1.33 6.15
C VAL A 172 -3.37 -1.15 4.98
N ALA A 173 -3.09 -1.86 3.90
CA ALA A 173 -3.88 -1.90 2.68
C ALA A 173 -4.31 -3.34 2.35
N SER A 174 -5.33 -3.49 1.54
CA SER A 174 -5.67 -4.71 0.83
C SER A 174 -6.59 -4.39 -0.36
N PHE A 175 -6.46 -5.15 -1.45
CA PHE A 175 -7.43 -5.12 -2.55
C PHE A 175 -8.80 -5.68 -2.17
N TYR A 176 -8.86 -6.49 -1.11
CA TYR A 176 -10.06 -7.15 -0.66
C TYR A 176 -10.74 -6.36 0.46
N ASP A 177 -11.94 -5.84 0.18
CA ASP A 177 -12.70 -5.02 1.16
C ASP A 177 -12.95 -5.77 2.47
N ASP A 178 -13.18 -7.09 2.43
CA ASP A 178 -13.45 -7.89 3.62
C ASP A 178 -12.22 -7.98 4.52
N ILE A 179 -11.02 -8.16 3.95
CA ILE A 179 -9.76 -8.18 4.69
C ILE A 179 -9.52 -6.85 5.40
N ILE A 180 -9.60 -5.73 4.66
CA ILE A 180 -9.30 -4.43 5.27
C ILE A 180 -10.33 -4.04 6.34
N ASN A 181 -11.61 -4.40 6.15
CA ASN A 181 -12.63 -4.17 7.16
C ASN A 181 -12.42 -5.07 8.39
N GLN A 182 -12.07 -6.34 8.20
CA GLN A 182 -11.76 -7.26 9.29
C GLN A 182 -10.52 -6.81 10.06
N PHE A 183 -9.44 -6.44 9.35
CA PHE A 183 -8.24 -5.89 9.97
C PHE A 183 -8.56 -4.66 10.83
N HIS A 184 -9.31 -3.69 10.30
CA HIS A 184 -9.68 -2.49 11.04
C HIS A 184 -10.53 -2.78 12.29
N ASN A 185 -11.35 -3.83 12.27
CA ASN A 185 -12.11 -4.25 13.46
C ASN A 185 -11.20 -4.85 14.54
N ILE A 186 -10.13 -5.55 14.16
CA ILE A 186 -9.16 -6.20 15.07
C ILE A 186 -8.13 -5.18 15.59
N CYS A 187 -7.72 -4.27 14.72
CA CYS A 187 -6.63 -3.32 14.95
C CYS A 187 -7.05 -1.86 14.62
N PRO A 188 -8.03 -1.28 15.33
CA PRO A 188 -8.61 0.01 14.99
C PRO A 188 -7.65 1.19 15.16
N GLU A 189 -6.55 1.01 15.89
CA GLU A 189 -5.49 2.00 16.10
C GLU A 189 -4.55 2.15 14.89
N VAL A 190 -4.51 1.18 13.98
CA VAL A 190 -3.66 1.23 12.78
C VAL A 190 -4.37 2.02 11.67
N ALA A 191 -3.61 2.86 10.96
CA ALA A 191 -4.11 3.52 9.76
C ALA A 191 -4.44 2.50 8.67
N ILE A 192 -5.54 2.72 7.96
CA ILE A 192 -5.91 1.89 6.82
C ILE A 192 -6.06 2.72 5.55
N SER A 193 -5.73 2.09 4.42
CA SER A 193 -6.02 2.62 3.09
C SER A 193 -7.51 2.50 2.74
N LEU A 194 -7.96 3.33 1.81
CA LEU A 194 -9.34 3.31 1.30
C LEU A 194 -9.58 2.01 0.50
N SER A 195 -10.60 1.26 0.89
CA SER A 195 -10.97 0.04 0.18
C SER A 195 -11.50 0.30 -1.23
N VAL A 196 -11.34 -0.67 -2.14
CA VAL A 196 -11.69 -0.53 -3.57
C VAL A 196 -13.16 -0.13 -3.77
N ASN A 197 -14.09 -0.78 -3.05
CA ASN A 197 -15.51 -0.47 -3.16
C ASN A 197 -15.85 0.95 -2.66
N LYS A 198 -15.23 1.37 -1.54
CA LYS A 198 -15.41 2.73 -1.02
C LYS A 198 -14.81 3.76 -1.98
N GLY A 199 -13.65 3.45 -2.57
CA GLY A 199 -13.01 4.29 -3.59
C GLY A 199 -13.90 4.51 -4.82
N THR A 200 -14.50 3.45 -5.34
CA THR A 200 -15.44 3.53 -6.48
C THR A 200 -16.70 4.34 -6.11
N LYS A 201 -17.29 4.10 -4.94
CA LYS A 201 -18.45 4.87 -4.46
C LYS A 201 -18.12 6.35 -4.29
N LEU A 202 -16.95 6.66 -3.72
CA LEU A 202 -16.47 8.03 -3.57
C LEU A 202 -16.32 8.72 -4.93
N TYR A 203 -15.77 8.02 -5.93
CA TYR A 203 -15.65 8.56 -7.27
C TYR A 203 -17.00 8.98 -7.82
N ILE A 204 -18.00 8.09 -7.77
CA ILE A 204 -19.35 8.37 -8.28
C ILE A 204 -20.01 9.53 -7.51
N LEU A 205 -19.98 9.48 -6.18
CA LEU A 205 -20.58 10.52 -5.34
C LEU A 205 -19.90 11.88 -5.51
N SER A 206 -18.61 11.90 -5.75
CA SER A 206 -17.89 13.15 -6.02
C SER A 206 -18.37 13.85 -7.28
N ARG A 207 -18.88 13.11 -8.29
CA ARG A 207 -19.38 13.70 -9.54
C ARG A 207 -20.66 14.54 -9.34
N VAL A 208 -21.38 14.26 -8.28
CA VAL A 208 -22.64 14.96 -7.95
C VAL A 208 -22.56 15.76 -6.64
N GLY A 209 -21.37 15.87 -6.02
CA GLY A 209 -21.17 16.65 -4.79
C GLY A 209 -21.76 16.00 -3.53
N LEU A 210 -21.96 14.68 -3.54
CA LEU A 210 -22.55 13.92 -2.43
C LEU A 210 -21.51 13.02 -1.71
N GLU A 211 -20.20 13.26 -1.90
CA GLU A 211 -19.12 12.47 -1.31
C GLU A 211 -19.17 12.41 0.22
N ARG A 212 -19.72 13.43 0.88
CA ARG A 212 -19.89 13.46 2.34
C ARG A 212 -20.89 12.43 2.88
N LEU A 213 -21.75 11.86 2.02
CA LEU A 213 -22.65 10.79 2.43
C LEU A 213 -21.94 9.47 2.68
N LEU A 214 -20.69 9.33 2.19
CA LEU A 214 -19.88 8.13 2.39
C LEU A 214 -19.05 8.27 3.67
N PRO A 215 -19.31 7.45 4.71
CA PRO A 215 -18.45 7.43 5.89
C PRO A 215 -17.11 6.81 5.53
N ILE A 216 -16.02 7.56 5.74
CA ILE A 216 -14.66 7.14 5.43
C ILE A 216 -13.85 7.10 6.72
N ASN A 217 -13.32 5.92 7.07
CA ASN A 217 -12.47 5.73 8.24
C ASN A 217 -10.98 5.80 7.89
N SER A 218 -10.64 5.61 6.59
CA SER A 218 -9.27 5.67 6.11
C SER A 218 -8.80 7.11 5.97
N VAL A 219 -7.54 7.33 6.25
CA VAL A 219 -6.88 8.63 6.08
C VAL A 219 -6.02 8.70 4.80
N ILE A 220 -5.83 7.56 4.15
CA ILE A 220 -5.06 7.42 2.92
C ILE A 220 -5.91 6.71 1.87
N ALA A 221 -5.80 7.15 0.62
CA ALA A 221 -6.31 6.45 -0.56
C ALA A 221 -5.15 6.17 -1.51
N GLN A 222 -4.85 4.91 -1.73
CA GLN A 222 -3.83 4.45 -2.68
C GLN A 222 -4.53 4.07 -3.98
N LEU A 223 -4.24 4.77 -5.04
CA LEU A 223 -5.02 4.71 -6.28
C LEU A 223 -4.14 4.55 -7.51
N PRO A 224 -4.49 3.66 -8.45
CA PRO A 224 -3.89 3.70 -9.78
C PRO A 224 -4.38 4.95 -10.53
N LEU A 225 -3.59 5.42 -11.48
CA LEU A 225 -3.99 6.55 -12.34
C LEU A 225 -5.24 6.26 -13.16
N GLN A 226 -5.49 5.00 -13.45
CA GLN A 226 -6.69 4.51 -14.11
C GLN A 226 -7.14 3.21 -13.45
N PHE A 227 -8.41 3.06 -13.19
CA PHE A 227 -8.95 1.84 -12.60
C PHE A 227 -10.23 1.38 -13.31
N PRO A 228 -10.45 0.06 -13.44
CA PRO A 228 -11.64 -0.50 -14.04
C PRO A 228 -12.86 -0.24 -13.14
N SER A 229 -14.01 -0.04 -13.75
CA SER A 229 -15.28 0.03 -13.03
C SER A 229 -16.42 -0.53 -13.90
N PRO A 230 -17.60 -0.81 -13.31
CA PRO A 230 -18.77 -1.25 -14.08
C PRO A 230 -19.24 -0.26 -15.16
N ILE A 231 -18.83 1.00 -15.05
CA ILE A 231 -19.19 2.07 -16.00
C ILE A 231 -18.04 2.44 -16.95
N GLY A 232 -16.95 1.63 -16.98
CA GLY A 232 -15.79 1.84 -17.83
C GLY A 232 -14.52 2.18 -17.03
N LYS A 233 -13.45 2.58 -17.75
CA LYS A 233 -12.19 3.00 -17.10
C LYS A 233 -12.36 4.38 -16.48
N LEU A 234 -12.20 4.46 -15.18
CA LEU A 234 -12.16 5.71 -14.44
C LEU A 234 -10.74 6.23 -14.39
N ARG A 235 -10.58 7.56 -14.43
CA ARG A 235 -9.28 8.22 -14.29
C ARG A 235 -9.25 9.03 -13.03
N LEU A 236 -8.12 8.99 -12.33
CA LEU A 236 -7.84 9.91 -11.24
C LEU A 236 -7.83 11.36 -11.78
N ASP A 237 -8.50 12.27 -11.09
CA ASP A 237 -8.56 13.69 -11.42
C ASP A 237 -8.61 14.56 -10.16
N LYS A 238 -8.40 15.87 -10.34
CA LYS A 238 -8.43 16.85 -9.24
C LYS A 238 -9.73 16.82 -8.43
N ARG A 239 -10.85 16.51 -9.06
CA ARG A 239 -12.15 16.44 -8.37
C ARG A 239 -12.20 15.30 -7.39
N TYR A 240 -11.70 14.11 -7.78
CA TYR A 240 -11.63 12.96 -6.90
C TYR A 240 -10.62 13.20 -5.75
N ILE A 241 -9.42 13.71 -6.09
CA ILE A 241 -8.41 14.07 -5.10
C ILE A 241 -9.02 15.00 -4.05
N ASN A 242 -9.63 16.12 -4.48
CA ASN A 242 -10.26 17.08 -3.59
C ASN A 242 -11.42 16.50 -2.77
N ALA A 243 -12.16 15.54 -3.33
CA ALA A 243 -13.26 14.90 -2.63
C ALA A 243 -12.78 14.03 -1.47
N PHE A 244 -11.65 13.33 -1.64
CA PHE A 244 -11.04 12.52 -0.59
C PHE A 244 -10.24 13.37 0.40
N SER A 245 -9.43 14.33 -0.07
CA SER A 245 -8.45 15.08 0.74
C SER A 245 -9.08 16.17 1.64
N LYS A 246 -10.39 16.06 1.93
CA LYS A 246 -11.03 16.95 2.91
C LYS A 246 -10.54 16.61 4.32
N GLY A 247 -9.97 17.60 5.01
CA GLY A 247 -9.18 17.42 6.23
C GLY A 247 -7.75 17.00 5.86
N ASP A 248 -7.09 16.24 6.72
CA ASP A 248 -5.68 15.86 6.56
C ASP A 248 -5.49 14.54 5.78
N ARG A 249 -6.54 14.05 5.09
CA ARG A 249 -6.48 12.81 4.30
C ARG A 249 -5.63 12.97 3.06
N GLN A 250 -4.87 11.92 2.69
CA GLN A 250 -3.92 11.95 1.60
C GLN A 250 -4.27 10.97 0.49
N VAL A 251 -4.08 11.39 -0.76
CA VAL A 251 -4.16 10.53 -1.95
C VAL A 251 -2.75 10.23 -2.43
N TRP A 252 -2.42 8.94 -2.50
CA TRP A 252 -1.17 8.43 -3.06
C TRP A 252 -1.47 7.67 -4.35
N VAL A 253 -0.53 7.69 -5.28
CA VAL A 253 -0.72 7.03 -6.58
C VAL A 253 0.33 5.97 -6.84
N TRP A 254 -0.09 4.89 -7.52
CA TRP A 254 0.76 3.74 -7.85
C TRP A 254 0.45 3.20 -9.26
N THR A 255 1.37 2.55 -9.94
CA THR A 255 2.81 2.68 -9.78
C THR A 255 3.28 3.69 -10.79
N VAL A 256 4.06 4.69 -10.38
CA VAL A 256 4.51 5.78 -11.26
C VAL A 256 6.04 5.84 -11.24
N ASP A 257 6.68 5.53 -12.39
CA ASP A 257 8.14 5.37 -12.50
C ASP A 257 8.81 6.38 -13.41
N ASP A 258 8.02 7.06 -14.24
CA ASP A 258 8.52 8.08 -15.17
C ASP A 258 8.54 9.46 -14.51
N SER A 259 9.67 10.16 -14.60
CA SER A 259 9.89 11.44 -13.94
C SER A 259 8.92 12.54 -14.41
N SER A 260 8.52 12.53 -15.69
CA SER A 260 7.56 13.51 -16.21
C SER A 260 6.16 13.23 -15.69
N LYS A 261 5.80 11.95 -15.56
CA LYS A 261 4.52 11.53 -15.00
C LYS A 261 4.47 11.80 -13.48
N MET A 262 5.57 11.61 -12.75
CA MET A 262 5.67 11.96 -11.33
C MET A 262 5.36 13.46 -11.13
N LYS A 263 5.98 14.35 -11.93
CA LYS A 263 5.70 15.80 -11.90
C LYS A 263 4.23 16.10 -12.21
N GLU A 264 3.69 15.49 -13.27
CA GLU A 264 2.28 15.67 -13.68
C GLU A 264 1.30 15.35 -12.54
N VAL A 265 1.51 14.22 -11.83
CA VAL A 265 0.60 13.82 -10.76
C VAL A 265 0.76 14.67 -9.50
N LEU A 266 1.98 15.12 -9.17
CA LEU A 266 2.20 16.09 -8.10
C LEU A 266 1.51 17.43 -8.42
N ASP A 267 1.61 17.94 -9.65
CA ASP A 267 0.90 19.14 -10.11
C ASP A 267 -0.63 18.96 -10.12
N MET A 268 -1.09 17.73 -10.22
CA MET A 268 -2.51 17.41 -10.08
C MET A 268 -2.99 17.53 -8.63
N GLY A 269 -2.09 17.46 -7.66
CA GLY A 269 -2.35 17.62 -6.23
C GLY A 269 -2.42 16.28 -5.47
N VAL A 270 -1.77 15.22 -5.98
CA VAL A 270 -1.56 14.01 -5.18
C VAL A 270 -0.52 14.28 -4.09
N HIS A 271 -0.62 13.55 -2.98
CA HIS A 271 0.20 13.78 -1.80
C HIS A 271 1.41 12.86 -1.75
N GLY A 272 1.35 11.71 -2.44
CA GLY A 272 2.45 10.74 -2.43
C GLY A 272 2.48 9.87 -3.69
N ILE A 273 3.64 9.29 -3.94
CA ILE A 273 3.88 8.41 -5.09
C ILE A 273 4.51 7.11 -4.61
N LEU A 274 3.88 5.99 -4.97
CA LEU A 274 4.47 4.66 -4.91
C LEU A 274 5.15 4.37 -6.25
N THR A 275 6.43 3.98 -6.20
CA THR A 275 7.27 3.78 -7.38
C THR A 275 8.16 2.56 -7.28
N ASP A 276 8.40 1.91 -8.42
CA ASP A 276 9.44 0.89 -8.59
C ASP A 276 10.84 1.49 -8.81
N ARG A 277 10.91 2.85 -8.95
CA ARG A 277 12.12 3.62 -9.23
C ARG A 277 12.33 4.71 -8.16
N PRO A 278 12.69 4.31 -6.93
CA PRO A 278 12.96 5.24 -5.83
C PRO A 278 14.04 6.27 -6.16
N ASP A 279 15.07 5.92 -6.96
CA ASP A 279 16.09 6.84 -7.48
C ASP A 279 15.48 8.00 -8.28
N VAL A 280 14.53 7.68 -9.18
CA VAL A 280 13.85 8.69 -10.00
C VAL A 280 12.95 9.56 -9.12
N LEU A 281 12.20 8.96 -8.21
CA LEU A 281 11.30 9.72 -7.33
C LEU A 281 12.08 10.73 -6.47
N MET A 282 13.18 10.31 -5.87
CA MET A 282 14.02 11.21 -5.07
C MET A 282 14.60 12.35 -5.90
N SER A 283 14.97 12.12 -7.16
CA SER A 283 15.44 13.17 -8.06
C SER A 283 14.35 14.20 -8.44
N VAL A 284 13.08 13.85 -8.31
CA VAL A 284 11.94 14.73 -8.64
C VAL A 284 11.47 15.51 -7.42
N THR A 285 11.67 14.98 -6.22
CA THR A 285 11.12 15.54 -4.96
C THR A 285 12.14 16.32 -4.13
N GLN A 286 13.43 16.22 -4.46
CA GLN A 286 14.52 17.05 -3.89
C GLN A 286 14.75 18.30 -4.73
#